data_5ddaefbba6e4509631685e5c99ae0f50
#
_entry.id   5ddaefbba6e4509631685e5c99ae0f50
#
_cell.length_a   1.000
_cell.length_b   1.000
_cell.length_c   1.000
_cell.angle_alpha   90.00
_cell.angle_beta   90.00
_cell.angle_gamma   90.00
#
_symmetry.space_group_name_H-M   'P 1'
#
loop_
_entity.id
_entity.type
_entity.pdbx_description
1 polymer ?
#
loop_
_entity_poly.entity_id
_entity_poly.type
_entity_poly.pdbx_seq_one_letter_code
_entity_poly.pdbx_strand_id
1 'polypeptide(L)'
;MGTREKVYIVDAFRRDPRPLIEACAAAPVLVAHNASFEYGFVYQKFGIALDNLVDTLLLARLAACGDISVDCSLEAVVERELDLELDKDMQTSDWSAKELTQRQLEYAAMDVRVLPPLYVALSEAVSETGQEKIAEIEHGTLAATSRMRLEGLPVDKVAWDAYAREVAKERDALYREMLDADWLPERDPIPQTWALQGEDCLAMLRAAGLNVSGTDAKALKEHTDHLLVAALLAYRKAKGERRERLKAKVLKLAPDKPPLPAPPWNFGSPQQVAELSEKILGFWLRNTNETTLLRYVERHPFFETLLKYRELAKRASSYGPEWFKNANDEETGRVYPNWHQIGTSTGRFSCSSPNAQNIPSDGPYRSFFKAPEGRTFVDMDYSQIEVRVYAKILEEEALLEIFENPSADVYRTTAANMLNVSEEEVSDEDRNKAKAIVLGLLYGLSAIGLPAYAFKNYRVVITPEEAEDLIDRFFELYPNIAQDPKRGDKRPDPGQRRRRSQARHG
;
A
#
# COMPACT_ATOMS: atom_id res chain seq x y z
N MET A 1 10.76 -34.68 3.58
CA MET A 1 9.60 -35.07 4.42
C MET A 1 10.09 -35.85 5.62
N GLY A 2 9.42 -35.79 6.77
CA GLY A 2 9.92 -36.46 7.96
C GLY A 2 8.86 -36.72 9.01
N THR A 3 9.26 -37.52 9.99
CA THR A 3 8.58 -37.72 11.27
C THR A 3 9.43 -37.06 12.38
N ARG A 4 8.97 -37.11 13.63
CA ARG A 4 9.81 -36.66 14.78
C ARG A 4 11.15 -37.39 14.89
N GLU A 5 11.25 -38.60 14.36
CA GLU A 5 12.44 -39.46 14.51
C GLU A 5 13.32 -39.52 13.26
N LYS A 6 12.73 -39.44 12.06
CA LYS A 6 13.43 -39.67 10.79
C LYS A 6 13.03 -38.66 9.71
N VAL A 7 14.03 -38.23 8.94
CA VAL A 7 13.86 -37.42 7.74
C VAL A 7 14.12 -38.29 6.51
N TYR A 8 13.24 -38.20 5.52
CA TYR A 8 13.32 -38.88 4.24
C TYR A 8 13.57 -37.87 3.14
N ILE A 9 14.64 -38.07 2.39
CA ILE A 9 14.94 -37.30 1.18
C ILE A 9 14.71 -38.24 -0.01
N VAL A 10 13.81 -37.87 -0.92
CA VAL A 10 13.51 -38.67 -2.10
C VAL A 10 13.93 -37.88 -3.33
N ASP A 11 14.84 -38.49 -4.10
CA ASP A 11 15.22 -37.98 -5.42
C ASP A 11 14.07 -38.27 -6.41
N ALA A 12 13.26 -37.27 -6.68
CA ALA A 12 12.09 -37.38 -7.58
C ALA A 12 12.47 -37.58 -9.06
N PHE A 13 13.73 -37.39 -9.44
CA PHE A 13 14.20 -37.75 -10.81
C PHE A 13 14.46 -39.25 -10.94
N ARG A 14 14.72 -39.95 -9.84
CA ARG A 14 15.07 -41.40 -9.83
C ARG A 14 13.98 -42.28 -9.23
N ARG A 15 13.09 -41.73 -8.42
CA ARG A 15 12.04 -42.47 -7.72
C ARG A 15 10.72 -41.70 -7.79
N ASP A 16 9.64 -42.41 -7.98
CA ASP A 16 8.29 -41.83 -7.88
C ASP A 16 8.01 -41.41 -6.42
N PRO A 17 7.82 -40.13 -6.13
CA PRO A 17 7.53 -39.65 -4.78
C PRO A 17 6.05 -39.85 -4.38
N ARG A 18 5.16 -40.24 -5.32
CA ARG A 18 3.71 -40.37 -5.10
C ARG A 18 3.35 -41.19 -3.86
N PRO A 19 3.91 -42.39 -3.60
CA PRO A 19 3.52 -43.16 -2.41
C PRO A 19 3.82 -42.45 -1.10
N LEU A 20 4.92 -41.66 -1.05
CA LEU A 20 5.25 -40.87 0.14
C LEU A 20 4.31 -39.64 0.28
N ILE A 21 3.95 -39.01 -0.80
CA ILE A 21 3.00 -37.89 -0.83
C ILE A 21 1.61 -38.35 -0.36
N GLU A 22 1.15 -39.52 -0.83
CA GLU A 22 -0.12 -40.14 -0.43
C GLU A 22 -0.12 -40.50 1.08
N ALA A 23 1.01 -40.98 1.59
CA ALA A 23 1.16 -41.24 3.02
C ALA A 23 1.12 -39.94 3.85
N CYS A 24 1.70 -38.84 3.34
CA CYS A 24 1.63 -37.53 3.96
C CYS A 24 0.19 -36.95 3.92
N ALA A 25 -0.52 -37.10 2.81
CA ALA A 25 -1.92 -36.67 2.69
C ALA A 25 -2.86 -37.46 3.62
N ALA A 26 -2.54 -38.73 3.92
CA ALA A 26 -3.29 -39.58 4.85
C ALA A 26 -2.92 -39.37 6.33
N ALA A 27 -1.86 -38.60 6.63
CA ALA A 27 -1.45 -38.32 7.99
C ALA A 27 -2.46 -37.45 8.73
N PRO A 28 -2.63 -37.58 10.05
CA PRO A 28 -3.55 -36.70 10.81
C PRO A 28 -3.18 -35.21 10.72
N VAL A 29 -1.88 -34.89 10.68
CA VAL A 29 -1.33 -33.52 10.58
C VAL A 29 -0.08 -33.56 9.73
N LEU A 30 0.02 -32.65 8.78
CA LEU A 30 1.21 -32.41 7.98
C LEU A 30 1.68 -30.98 8.21
N VAL A 31 2.87 -30.81 8.78
CA VAL A 31 3.43 -29.50 9.12
C VAL A 31 4.37 -29.04 8.01
N ALA A 32 4.18 -27.81 7.57
CA ALA A 32 5.10 -27.14 6.64
C ALA A 32 5.29 -25.66 7.06
N HIS A 33 6.26 -24.99 6.46
CA HIS A 33 6.44 -23.55 6.59
C HIS A 33 6.19 -22.88 5.25
N ASN A 34 5.23 -21.95 5.16
CA ASN A 34 4.68 -21.43 3.90
C ASN A 34 4.02 -22.55 3.07
N ALA A 35 3.17 -23.32 3.72
CA ALA A 35 2.59 -24.57 3.24
C ALA A 35 1.82 -24.47 1.90
N SER A 36 1.43 -23.23 1.50
CA SER A 36 0.85 -22.98 0.18
C SER A 36 1.79 -23.35 -0.98
N PHE A 37 3.11 -23.37 -0.74
CA PHE A 37 4.11 -23.79 -1.72
C PHE A 37 4.05 -25.29 -1.94
N GLU A 38 4.10 -26.07 -0.86
CA GLU A 38 3.99 -27.54 -0.91
C GLU A 38 2.65 -27.96 -1.50
N TYR A 39 1.56 -27.33 -1.07
CA TYR A 39 0.25 -27.60 -1.64
C TYR A 39 0.24 -27.39 -3.15
N GLY A 40 0.80 -26.26 -3.61
CA GLY A 40 0.84 -25.92 -5.03
C GLY A 40 1.54 -26.98 -5.87
N PHE A 41 2.74 -27.36 -5.45
CA PHE A 41 3.53 -28.38 -6.17
C PHE A 41 2.85 -29.74 -6.18
N VAL A 42 2.34 -30.20 -5.04
CA VAL A 42 1.70 -31.51 -4.90
C VAL A 42 0.41 -31.55 -5.73
N TYR A 43 -0.42 -30.53 -5.62
CA TYR A 43 -1.68 -30.47 -6.35
C TYR A 43 -1.48 -30.42 -7.88
N GLN A 44 -0.57 -29.56 -8.37
CA GLN A 44 -0.29 -29.45 -9.81
C GLN A 44 0.33 -30.72 -10.40
N LYS A 45 1.28 -31.33 -9.70
CA LYS A 45 2.05 -32.48 -10.24
C LYS A 45 1.32 -33.81 -10.08
N PHE A 46 0.59 -33.99 -9.00
CA PHE A 46 0.03 -35.29 -8.62
C PHE A 46 -1.47 -35.31 -8.52
N GLY A 47 -2.16 -34.15 -8.53
CA GLY A 47 -3.60 -34.04 -8.33
C GLY A 47 -4.06 -34.38 -6.91
N ILE A 48 -3.14 -34.39 -5.94
CA ILE A 48 -3.42 -34.75 -4.55
C ILE A 48 -3.64 -33.46 -3.74
N ALA A 49 -4.79 -33.37 -3.07
CA ALA A 49 -5.06 -32.29 -2.12
C ALA A 49 -4.43 -32.63 -0.76
N LEU A 50 -3.83 -31.65 -0.13
CA LEU A 50 -3.25 -31.75 1.22
C LEU A 50 -4.14 -30.94 2.18
N ASP A 51 -5.28 -31.53 2.58
CA ASP A 51 -6.27 -30.83 3.43
C ASP A 51 -5.91 -30.86 4.93
N ASN A 52 -4.83 -31.58 5.29
CA ASN A 52 -4.32 -31.76 6.64
C ASN A 52 -3.10 -30.88 6.98
N LEU A 53 -2.83 -29.84 6.16
CA LEU A 53 -1.69 -28.95 6.33
C LEU A 53 -1.85 -28.02 7.52
N VAL A 54 -0.80 -27.91 8.30
CA VAL A 54 -0.57 -26.86 9.29
C VAL A 54 0.65 -26.04 8.86
N ASP A 55 0.47 -24.73 8.77
CA ASP A 55 1.48 -23.78 8.30
C ASP A 55 2.09 -23.04 9.49
N THR A 56 3.37 -23.30 9.77
CA THR A 56 4.09 -22.60 10.83
C THR A 56 4.32 -21.12 10.52
N LEU A 57 4.25 -20.69 9.25
CA LEU A 57 4.24 -19.27 8.88
C LEU A 57 2.96 -18.57 9.37
N LEU A 58 1.80 -19.22 9.22
CA LEU A 58 0.53 -18.66 9.72
C LEU A 58 0.53 -18.60 11.26
N LEU A 59 1.03 -19.63 11.92
CA LEU A 59 1.16 -19.62 13.39
C LEU A 59 2.11 -18.51 13.86
N ALA A 60 3.25 -18.31 13.19
CA ALA A 60 4.19 -17.24 13.51
C ALA A 60 3.58 -15.84 13.35
N ARG A 61 2.78 -15.63 12.29
CA ARG A 61 2.04 -14.37 12.08
C ARG A 61 0.99 -14.12 13.15
N LEU A 62 0.29 -15.16 13.60
CA LEU A 62 -0.66 -15.05 14.71
C LEU A 62 0.06 -14.74 16.02
N ALA A 63 1.14 -15.44 16.34
CA ALA A 63 1.96 -15.18 17.53
C ALA A 63 2.52 -13.74 17.54
N ALA A 64 2.81 -13.15 16.37
CA ALA A 64 3.23 -11.76 16.24
C ALA A 64 2.10 -10.74 16.50
N CYS A 65 0.85 -11.17 16.72
CA CYS A 65 -0.28 -10.33 17.12
C CYS A 65 -0.49 -9.08 16.24
N GLY A 66 -0.29 -9.18 14.93
CA GLY A 66 -0.47 -8.08 13.98
C GLY A 66 0.73 -7.16 13.82
N ASP A 67 1.85 -7.44 14.46
CA ASP A 67 3.11 -6.74 14.17
C ASP A 67 3.71 -7.25 12.86
N ILE A 68 3.45 -6.52 11.76
CA ILE A 68 3.96 -6.86 10.43
C ILE A 68 5.46 -6.59 10.24
N SER A 69 6.13 -5.99 11.23
CA SER A 69 7.58 -5.77 11.20
C SER A 69 8.37 -7.00 11.66
N VAL A 70 7.69 -7.96 12.31
CA VAL A 70 8.30 -9.22 12.74
C VAL A 70 8.58 -10.09 11.53
N ASP A 71 9.85 -10.46 11.35
CA ASP A 71 10.24 -11.44 10.32
C ASP A 71 9.71 -12.83 10.72
N CYS A 72 8.86 -13.38 9.85
CA CYS A 72 8.29 -14.72 9.99
C CYS A 72 8.89 -15.71 8.99
N SER A 73 10.07 -15.45 8.42
CA SER A 73 10.83 -16.46 7.66
C SER A 73 11.19 -17.66 8.55
N LEU A 74 11.38 -18.85 7.97
CA LEU A 74 11.67 -20.07 8.73
C LEU A 74 12.88 -19.87 9.65
N GLU A 75 13.93 -19.24 9.15
CA GLU A 75 15.15 -18.95 9.91
C GLU A 75 14.86 -18.05 11.12
N ALA A 76 14.25 -16.89 10.88
CA ALA A 76 13.97 -15.93 11.94
C ALA A 76 13.05 -16.52 13.04
N VAL A 77 12.10 -17.37 12.63
CA VAL A 77 11.19 -18.03 13.57
C VAL A 77 11.90 -19.14 14.34
N VAL A 78 12.76 -19.93 13.67
CA VAL A 78 13.55 -21.00 14.33
C VAL A 78 14.56 -20.40 15.31
N GLU A 79 15.24 -19.31 14.93
CA GLU A 79 16.15 -18.61 15.84
C GLU A 79 15.41 -18.09 17.07
N ARG A 80 14.25 -17.43 16.88
CA ARG A 80 13.46 -16.83 17.95
C ARG A 80 12.81 -17.85 18.88
N GLU A 81 12.22 -18.91 18.33
CA GLU A 81 11.41 -19.87 19.11
C GLU A 81 12.21 -21.08 19.61
N LEU A 82 13.33 -21.43 18.95
CA LEU A 82 14.09 -22.63 19.27
C LEU A 82 15.55 -22.35 19.67
N ASP A 83 16.01 -21.09 19.59
CA ASP A 83 17.41 -20.68 19.82
C ASP A 83 18.41 -21.49 18.95
N LEU A 84 18.02 -21.71 17.68
CA LEU A 84 18.80 -22.42 16.69
C LEU A 84 19.07 -21.55 15.48
N GLU A 85 20.33 -21.59 14.99
CA GLU A 85 20.72 -20.89 13.76
C GLU A 85 20.64 -21.85 12.56
N LEU A 86 19.96 -21.42 11.47
CA LEU A 86 19.86 -22.16 10.22
C LEU A 86 20.88 -21.62 9.19
N ASP A 87 21.66 -22.54 8.60
CA ASP A 87 22.58 -22.20 7.51
C ASP A 87 21.80 -21.99 6.20
N LYS A 88 21.85 -20.80 5.60
CA LYS A 88 21.18 -20.45 4.33
C LYS A 88 22.02 -20.65 3.07
N ASP A 89 23.28 -20.98 3.18
CA ASP A 89 24.22 -21.02 2.06
C ASP A 89 23.74 -21.91 0.90
N MET A 90 22.93 -22.93 1.20
CA MET A 90 22.44 -23.89 0.21
C MET A 90 21.09 -23.54 -0.41
N GLN A 91 20.36 -22.54 0.08
CA GLN A 91 19.02 -22.19 -0.41
C GLN A 91 19.00 -21.87 -1.92
N THR A 92 20.01 -21.15 -2.40
CA THR A 92 20.14 -20.72 -3.80
C THR A 92 21.08 -21.62 -4.61
N SER A 93 21.49 -22.78 -4.08
CA SER A 93 22.35 -23.72 -4.77
C SER A 93 21.64 -24.44 -5.92
N ASP A 94 22.37 -25.09 -6.82
CA ASP A 94 21.80 -25.85 -7.94
C ASP A 94 21.17 -27.16 -7.45
N TRP A 95 19.86 -27.15 -7.25
CA TRP A 95 19.05 -28.32 -6.88
C TRP A 95 18.70 -29.21 -8.08
N SER A 96 19.04 -28.82 -9.33
CA SER A 96 18.85 -29.62 -10.53
C SER A 96 20.03 -30.55 -10.83
N ALA A 97 21.10 -30.47 -10.06
CA ALA A 97 22.30 -31.29 -10.21
C ALA A 97 21.97 -32.79 -10.13
N LYS A 98 22.64 -33.61 -10.94
CA LYS A 98 22.46 -35.08 -10.95
C LYS A 98 22.74 -35.74 -9.60
N GLU A 99 23.64 -35.17 -8.82
CA GLU A 99 23.98 -35.60 -7.49
C GLU A 99 24.06 -34.38 -6.58
N LEU A 100 23.28 -34.40 -5.52
CA LEU A 100 23.32 -33.39 -4.50
C LEU A 100 24.52 -33.58 -3.57
N THR A 101 25.11 -32.50 -3.17
CA THR A 101 26.22 -32.52 -2.19
C THR A 101 25.70 -32.88 -0.80
N GLN A 102 26.60 -33.38 0.06
CA GLN A 102 26.26 -33.69 1.44
C GLN A 102 25.67 -32.45 2.17
N ARG A 103 26.20 -31.23 1.94
CA ARG A 103 25.68 -29.98 2.51
C ARG A 103 24.25 -29.69 2.05
N GLN A 104 23.90 -29.91 0.79
CA GLN A 104 22.52 -29.77 0.30
C GLN A 104 21.58 -30.75 0.98
N LEU A 105 21.97 -32.00 1.14
CA LEU A 105 21.20 -33.03 1.85
C LEU A 105 20.97 -32.68 3.31
N GLU A 106 22.02 -32.20 3.99
CA GLU A 106 21.95 -31.75 5.39
C GLU A 106 21.03 -30.52 5.52
N TYR A 107 21.14 -29.55 4.62
CA TYR A 107 20.26 -28.39 4.56
C TYR A 107 18.78 -28.82 4.41
N ALA A 108 18.45 -29.62 3.39
CA ALA A 108 17.10 -30.11 3.17
C ALA A 108 16.57 -30.96 4.34
N ALA A 109 17.43 -31.68 5.03
CA ALA A 109 17.05 -32.44 6.22
C ALA A 109 16.76 -31.51 7.43
N MET A 110 17.54 -30.44 7.59
CA MET A 110 17.39 -29.51 8.69
C MET A 110 16.07 -28.72 8.56
N ASP A 111 15.72 -28.21 7.37
CA ASP A 111 14.44 -27.53 7.10
C ASP A 111 13.21 -28.36 7.54
N VAL A 112 13.30 -29.68 7.42
CA VAL A 112 12.23 -30.60 7.87
C VAL A 112 12.33 -30.91 9.37
N ARG A 113 13.54 -31.07 9.89
CA ARG A 113 13.77 -31.49 11.27
C ARG A 113 13.30 -30.46 12.30
N VAL A 114 13.39 -29.17 11.97
CA VAL A 114 12.99 -28.09 12.86
C VAL A 114 11.47 -27.91 12.95
N LEU A 115 10.70 -28.41 11.98
CA LEU A 115 9.25 -28.16 11.92
C LEU A 115 8.46 -28.76 13.10
N PRO A 116 8.69 -30.02 13.55
CA PRO A 116 7.94 -30.55 14.68
C PRO A 116 8.12 -29.80 16.00
N PRO A 117 9.34 -29.45 16.46
CA PRO A 117 9.51 -28.63 17.65
C PRO A 117 8.98 -27.20 17.45
N LEU A 118 9.17 -26.61 16.25
CA LEU A 118 8.65 -25.29 15.93
C LEU A 118 7.11 -25.22 15.98
N TYR A 119 6.46 -26.24 15.47
CA TYR A 119 4.99 -26.35 15.55
C TYR A 119 4.51 -26.36 17.01
N VAL A 120 5.19 -27.06 17.91
CA VAL A 120 4.83 -27.10 19.34
C VAL A 120 4.98 -25.70 19.95
N ALA A 121 6.17 -25.07 19.79
CA ALA A 121 6.44 -23.76 20.36
C ALA A 121 5.46 -22.68 19.85
N LEU A 122 5.19 -22.64 18.55
CA LEU A 122 4.25 -21.68 17.98
C LEU A 122 2.79 -21.95 18.37
N SER A 123 2.41 -23.23 18.55
CA SER A 123 1.06 -23.56 19.02
C SER A 123 0.85 -23.11 20.46
N GLU A 124 1.87 -23.23 21.31
CA GLU A 124 1.84 -22.68 22.68
C GLU A 124 1.72 -21.15 22.66
N ALA A 125 2.54 -20.44 21.85
CA ALA A 125 2.46 -19.00 21.72
C ALA A 125 1.09 -18.49 21.21
N VAL A 126 0.48 -19.20 20.25
CA VAL A 126 -0.87 -18.88 19.77
C VAL A 126 -1.91 -19.12 20.86
N SER A 127 -1.76 -20.18 21.68
CA SER A 127 -2.69 -20.47 22.78
C SER A 127 -2.57 -19.43 23.91
N GLU A 128 -1.37 -18.97 24.23
CA GLU A 128 -1.16 -17.89 25.21
C GLU A 128 -1.86 -16.59 24.82
N THR A 129 -2.05 -16.35 23.53
CA THR A 129 -2.78 -15.18 23.02
C THR A 129 -4.26 -15.42 22.78
N GLY A 130 -4.76 -16.65 23.01
CA GLY A 130 -6.16 -17.02 22.83
C GLY A 130 -6.63 -17.02 21.37
N GLN A 131 -5.72 -17.30 20.42
CA GLN A 131 -6.01 -17.24 18.99
C GLN A 131 -6.17 -18.62 18.32
N GLU A 132 -6.38 -19.69 19.08
CA GLU A 132 -6.48 -21.06 18.55
C GLU A 132 -7.60 -21.20 17.52
N LYS A 133 -8.75 -20.57 17.77
CA LYS A 133 -9.87 -20.60 16.83
C LYS A 133 -9.56 -19.85 15.52
N ILE A 134 -8.78 -18.79 15.60
CA ILE A 134 -8.33 -18.09 14.40
C ILE A 134 -7.35 -18.95 13.62
N ALA A 135 -6.43 -19.64 14.31
CA ALA A 135 -5.50 -20.56 13.68
C ALA A 135 -6.25 -21.71 12.96
N GLU A 136 -7.32 -22.26 13.57
CA GLU A 136 -8.18 -23.26 12.93
C GLU A 136 -8.81 -22.74 11.64
N ILE A 137 -9.37 -21.53 11.65
CA ILE A 137 -9.99 -20.90 10.47
C ILE A 137 -8.95 -20.66 9.37
N GLU A 138 -7.78 -20.13 9.71
CA GLU A 138 -6.72 -19.83 8.75
C GLU A 138 -6.18 -21.10 8.09
N HIS A 139 -5.96 -22.18 8.87
CA HIS A 139 -5.53 -23.47 8.31
C HIS A 139 -6.64 -24.13 7.47
N GLY A 140 -7.90 -24.02 7.90
CA GLY A 140 -9.04 -24.48 7.12
C GLY A 140 -9.20 -23.77 5.77
N THR A 141 -8.69 -22.54 5.66
CA THR A 141 -8.73 -21.73 4.43
C THR A 141 -7.51 -21.95 3.51
N LEU A 142 -6.46 -22.58 4.01
CA LEU A 142 -5.16 -22.71 3.31
C LEU A 142 -5.29 -23.41 1.95
N ALA A 143 -6.04 -24.50 1.87
CA ALA A 143 -6.26 -25.22 0.61
C ALA A 143 -7.00 -24.35 -0.42
N ALA A 144 -8.01 -23.60 0.00
CA ALA A 144 -8.74 -22.69 -0.88
C ALA A 144 -7.84 -21.55 -1.38
N THR A 145 -7.07 -20.93 -0.48
CA THR A 145 -6.11 -19.86 -0.83
C THR A 145 -5.04 -20.37 -1.80
N SER A 146 -4.52 -21.57 -1.56
CA SER A 146 -3.53 -22.19 -2.45
C SER A 146 -4.12 -22.45 -3.85
N ARG A 147 -5.36 -22.94 -3.93
CA ARG A 147 -6.06 -23.11 -5.20
C ARG A 147 -6.32 -21.79 -5.92
N MET A 148 -6.70 -20.73 -5.21
CA MET A 148 -6.85 -19.40 -5.81
C MET A 148 -5.56 -18.93 -6.49
N ARG A 149 -4.39 -19.22 -5.90
CA ARG A 149 -3.08 -18.90 -6.50
C ARG A 149 -2.81 -19.71 -7.76
N LEU A 150 -3.19 -20.98 -7.78
CA LEU A 150 -2.98 -21.89 -8.91
C LEU A 150 -3.96 -21.63 -10.06
N GLU A 151 -5.22 -21.38 -9.74
CA GLU A 151 -6.27 -21.13 -10.73
C GLU A 151 -6.13 -19.74 -11.37
N GLY A 152 -5.69 -18.76 -10.61
CA GLY A 152 -5.62 -17.37 -11.08
C GLY A 152 -6.98 -16.77 -11.41
N LEU A 153 -6.98 -15.54 -11.93
CA LEU A 153 -8.17 -14.79 -12.32
C LEU A 153 -8.20 -14.62 -13.84
N PRO A 154 -9.27 -15.06 -14.52
CA PRO A 154 -9.42 -14.85 -15.96
C PRO A 154 -9.66 -13.37 -16.25
N VAL A 155 -8.90 -12.80 -17.20
CA VAL A 155 -8.94 -11.38 -17.53
C VAL A 155 -8.88 -11.15 -19.02
N ASP A 156 -9.75 -10.25 -19.52
CA ASP A 156 -9.70 -9.73 -20.88
C ASP A 156 -8.58 -8.68 -21.01
N LYS A 157 -7.35 -9.16 -21.21
CA LYS A 157 -6.16 -8.31 -21.30
C LYS A 157 -6.25 -7.31 -22.45
N VAL A 158 -6.88 -7.69 -23.56
CA VAL A 158 -7.02 -6.82 -24.75
C VAL A 158 -7.88 -5.61 -24.41
N ALA A 159 -9.03 -5.83 -23.77
CA ALA A 159 -9.89 -4.76 -23.31
C ALA A 159 -9.24 -3.89 -22.22
N TRP A 160 -8.51 -4.52 -21.30
CA TRP A 160 -7.74 -3.82 -20.28
C TRP A 160 -6.68 -2.88 -20.87
N ASP A 161 -5.84 -3.40 -21.76
CA ASP A 161 -4.77 -2.63 -22.40
C ASP A 161 -5.32 -1.50 -23.28
N ALA A 162 -6.47 -1.72 -23.93
CA ALA A 162 -7.15 -0.68 -24.70
C ALA A 162 -7.60 0.48 -23.77
N TYR A 163 -8.25 0.15 -22.67
CA TYR A 163 -8.69 1.14 -21.69
C TYR A 163 -7.52 1.85 -20.99
N ALA A 164 -6.47 1.12 -20.64
CA ALA A 164 -5.26 1.70 -20.05
C ALA A 164 -4.61 2.75 -20.97
N ARG A 165 -4.60 2.50 -22.30
CA ARG A 165 -4.13 3.49 -23.29
C ARG A 165 -5.05 4.71 -23.38
N GLU A 166 -6.36 4.53 -23.24
CA GLU A 166 -7.33 5.63 -23.22
C GLU A 166 -7.12 6.53 -21.99
N VAL A 167 -6.99 5.92 -20.81
CA VAL A 167 -6.68 6.62 -19.55
C VAL A 167 -5.37 7.40 -19.66
N ALA A 168 -4.33 6.80 -20.23
CA ALA A 168 -3.05 7.48 -20.42
C ALA A 168 -3.18 8.68 -21.40
N LYS A 169 -3.95 8.53 -22.48
CA LYS A 169 -4.20 9.59 -23.45
C LYS A 169 -4.97 10.76 -22.83
N GLU A 170 -5.99 10.46 -22.03
CA GLU A 170 -6.77 11.50 -21.33
C GLU A 170 -5.92 12.23 -20.28
N ARG A 171 -5.11 11.50 -19.50
CA ARG A 171 -4.12 12.09 -18.59
C ARG A 171 -3.19 13.06 -19.30
N ASP A 172 -2.63 12.65 -20.45
CA ASP A 172 -1.69 13.46 -21.21
C ASP A 172 -2.37 14.68 -21.84
N ALA A 173 -3.65 14.58 -22.19
CA ALA A 173 -4.44 15.72 -22.66
C ALA A 173 -4.65 16.76 -21.55
N LEU A 174 -5.05 16.34 -20.36
CA LEU A 174 -5.18 17.23 -19.20
C LEU A 174 -3.85 17.87 -18.79
N TYR A 175 -2.76 17.10 -18.86
CA TYR A 175 -1.42 17.64 -18.60
C TYR A 175 -1.07 18.78 -19.56
N ARG A 176 -1.33 18.61 -20.86
CA ARG A 176 -1.09 19.66 -21.87
C ARG A 176 -2.03 20.86 -21.67
N GLU A 177 -3.31 20.60 -21.42
CA GLU A 177 -4.27 21.67 -21.11
C GLU A 177 -3.80 22.56 -19.96
N MET A 178 -3.27 21.95 -18.88
CA MET A 178 -2.71 22.70 -17.76
C MET A 178 -1.42 23.44 -18.12
N LEU A 179 -0.57 22.87 -19.00
CA LEU A 179 0.66 23.55 -19.46
C LEU A 179 0.39 24.72 -20.40
N ASP A 180 -0.64 24.63 -21.21
CA ASP A 180 -1.02 25.64 -22.21
C ASP A 180 -1.95 26.72 -21.65
N ALA A 181 -2.29 26.63 -20.34
CA ALA A 181 -3.23 27.55 -19.71
C ALA A 181 -2.60 28.95 -19.50
N ASP A 182 -3.31 30.00 -19.93
CA ASP A 182 -2.87 31.41 -19.84
C ASP A 182 -2.56 31.87 -18.40
N TRP A 183 -3.16 31.21 -17.40
CA TRP A 183 -2.94 31.52 -15.98
C TRP A 183 -1.69 30.84 -15.43
N LEU A 184 -1.05 29.92 -16.17
CA LEU A 184 0.13 29.19 -15.67
C LEU A 184 1.35 30.11 -15.64
N PRO A 185 1.92 30.37 -14.47
CA PRO A 185 3.08 31.25 -14.39
C PRO A 185 4.32 30.56 -14.99
N GLU A 186 5.15 31.36 -15.65
CA GLU A 186 6.48 30.91 -16.03
C GLU A 186 7.28 30.51 -14.79
N ARG A 187 8.14 29.53 -14.95
CA ARG A 187 9.06 29.11 -13.90
C ARG A 187 10.38 29.86 -14.07
N ASP A 188 10.93 30.31 -12.95
CA ASP A 188 12.24 30.95 -12.96
C ASP A 188 13.31 29.96 -13.43
N PRO A 189 14.21 30.41 -14.31
CA PRO A 189 15.34 29.60 -14.75
C PRO A 189 16.16 29.12 -13.55
N ILE A 190 16.70 27.92 -13.63
CA ILE A 190 17.50 27.34 -12.53
C ILE A 190 18.88 27.93 -12.52
N PRO A 191 19.27 28.70 -11.48
CA PRO A 191 20.62 29.23 -11.35
C PRO A 191 21.65 28.10 -11.37
N GLN A 192 22.74 28.30 -12.11
CA GLN A 192 23.83 27.34 -12.16
C GLN A 192 25.10 27.89 -11.55
N THR A 193 25.87 26.99 -10.97
CA THR A 193 27.23 27.29 -10.54
C THR A 193 28.23 26.46 -11.35
N TRP A 194 29.37 27.04 -11.67
CA TRP A 194 30.41 26.33 -12.38
C TRP A 194 31.03 25.19 -11.56
N ALA A 195 31.19 24.02 -12.14
CA ALA A 195 32.06 22.98 -11.60
C ALA A 195 33.51 23.34 -11.95
N LEU A 196 34.41 23.26 -10.96
CA LEU A 196 35.81 23.71 -11.13
C LEU A 196 36.72 22.60 -11.68
N GLN A 197 36.16 21.68 -12.47
CA GLN A 197 36.86 20.57 -13.12
C GLN A 197 36.18 20.17 -14.43
N GLY A 198 36.89 19.42 -15.27
CA GLY A 198 36.34 18.87 -16.51
C GLY A 198 35.92 19.95 -17.53
N GLU A 199 34.97 19.59 -18.37
CA GLU A 199 34.46 20.45 -19.47
C GLU A 199 33.75 21.70 -18.94
N ASP A 200 33.08 21.63 -17.81
CA ASP A 200 32.38 22.76 -17.20
C ASP A 200 33.38 23.85 -16.75
N CYS A 201 34.52 23.45 -16.20
CA CYS A 201 35.61 24.36 -15.89
C CYS A 201 36.24 25.00 -17.16
N LEU A 202 36.36 24.24 -18.24
CA LEU A 202 36.85 24.75 -19.52
C LEU A 202 35.86 25.77 -20.11
N ALA A 203 34.57 25.49 -20.06
CA ALA A 203 33.51 26.40 -20.48
C ALA A 203 33.50 27.69 -19.66
N MET A 204 33.71 27.61 -18.34
CA MET A 204 33.86 28.78 -17.44
C MET A 204 35.01 29.68 -17.86
N LEU A 205 36.18 29.12 -18.16
CA LEU A 205 37.37 29.88 -18.57
C LEU A 205 37.16 30.55 -19.92
N ARG A 206 36.51 29.86 -20.85
CA ARG A 206 36.18 30.43 -22.18
C ARG A 206 35.14 31.55 -22.06
N ALA A 207 34.14 31.39 -21.19
CA ALA A 207 33.16 32.42 -20.89
C ALA A 207 33.81 33.67 -20.25
N ALA A 208 34.91 33.49 -19.52
CA ALA A 208 35.76 34.60 -19.02
C ALA A 208 36.70 35.24 -20.08
N GLY A 209 36.51 34.87 -21.34
CA GLY A 209 37.31 35.43 -22.46
C GLY A 209 38.69 34.80 -22.65
N LEU A 210 38.97 33.68 -22.00
CA LEU A 210 40.27 33.02 -22.09
C LEU A 210 40.28 31.98 -23.22
N ASN A 211 41.26 32.12 -24.13
CA ASN A 211 41.45 31.13 -25.19
C ASN A 211 42.31 29.96 -24.69
N VAL A 212 41.66 28.99 -24.04
CA VAL A 212 42.34 27.84 -23.45
C VAL A 212 41.91 26.52 -24.13
N SER A 213 42.89 25.65 -24.37
CA SER A 213 42.66 24.32 -24.95
C SER A 213 42.34 23.25 -23.91
N GLY A 214 42.57 23.51 -22.63
CA GLY A 214 42.38 22.59 -21.53
C GLY A 214 42.36 23.29 -20.18
N THR A 215 42.16 22.50 -19.11
CA THR A 215 42.08 22.99 -17.73
C THR A 215 43.31 22.58 -16.90
N ASP A 216 44.24 21.80 -17.44
CA ASP A 216 45.44 21.40 -16.71
C ASP A 216 46.44 22.58 -16.54
N ALA A 217 47.43 22.39 -15.67
CA ALA A 217 48.40 23.44 -15.36
C ALA A 217 49.24 23.86 -16.60
N LYS A 218 49.43 22.98 -17.58
CA LYS A 218 50.16 23.24 -18.80
C LYS A 218 49.36 24.13 -19.74
N ALA A 219 48.11 23.82 -19.94
CA ALA A 219 47.19 24.61 -20.77
C ALA A 219 46.92 26.02 -20.19
N LEU A 220 47.04 26.18 -18.87
CA LEU A 220 46.78 27.45 -18.16
C LEU A 220 48.06 28.28 -17.96
N LYS A 221 49.22 27.81 -18.38
CA LYS A 221 50.52 28.47 -18.11
C LYS A 221 50.62 29.88 -18.69
N GLU A 222 50.06 30.10 -19.87
CA GLU A 222 50.11 31.40 -20.56
C GLU A 222 49.10 32.42 -20.01
N HIS A 223 48.22 32.00 -19.14
CA HIS A 223 47.13 32.81 -18.58
C HIS A 223 47.22 32.99 -17.04
N THR A 224 48.42 32.75 -16.46
CA THR A 224 48.62 32.83 -14.99
C THR A 224 48.42 34.22 -14.40
N ASP A 225 48.54 35.27 -15.19
CA ASP A 225 48.28 36.65 -14.78
C ASP A 225 46.81 36.98 -14.65
N HIS A 226 45.93 36.16 -15.21
CA HIS A 226 44.50 36.34 -15.08
C HIS A 226 44.05 35.90 -13.69
N LEU A 227 43.35 36.76 -12.95
CA LEU A 227 42.97 36.54 -11.56
C LEU A 227 42.16 35.23 -11.34
N LEU A 228 41.27 34.92 -12.26
CA LEU A 228 40.48 33.68 -12.21
C LEU A 228 41.36 32.43 -12.32
N VAL A 229 42.33 32.46 -13.25
CA VAL A 229 43.29 31.34 -13.46
C VAL A 229 44.20 31.18 -12.26
N ALA A 230 44.75 32.26 -11.74
CA ALA A 230 45.57 32.24 -10.53
C ALA A 230 44.79 31.67 -9.31
N ALA A 231 43.55 32.09 -9.14
CA ALA A 231 42.67 31.57 -8.08
C ALA A 231 42.34 30.07 -8.27
N LEU A 232 42.07 29.62 -9.50
CA LEU A 232 41.78 28.22 -9.84
C LEU A 232 43.00 27.32 -9.59
N LEU A 233 44.18 27.75 -9.98
CA LEU A 233 45.43 27.02 -9.73
C LEU A 233 45.76 26.93 -8.23
N ALA A 234 45.50 27.99 -7.47
CA ALA A 234 45.65 28.01 -6.02
C ALA A 234 44.62 27.06 -5.34
N TYR A 235 43.35 27.06 -5.78
CA TYR A 235 42.31 26.16 -5.32
C TYR A 235 42.71 24.70 -5.49
N ARG A 236 43.23 24.32 -6.65
CA ARG A 236 43.64 22.94 -6.94
C ARG A 236 44.75 22.40 -6.05
N LYS A 237 45.63 23.29 -5.59
CA LYS A 237 46.75 22.95 -4.66
C LYS A 237 46.34 22.95 -3.19
N ALA A 238 45.21 23.53 -2.86
CA ALA A 238 44.76 23.69 -1.47
C ALA A 238 44.01 22.49 -0.95
N LYS A 239 44.00 22.31 0.41
CA LYS A 239 43.26 21.28 1.16
C LYS A 239 42.49 21.94 2.31
N GLY A 240 41.53 21.22 2.84
CA GLY A 240 40.72 21.63 4.02
C GLY A 240 40.01 22.97 3.81
N GLU A 241 39.86 23.77 4.87
CA GLU A 241 39.15 25.04 4.86
C GLU A 241 39.72 26.06 3.84
N ARG A 242 41.03 26.02 3.62
CA ARG A 242 41.66 26.89 2.63
C ARG A 242 41.14 26.59 1.23
N ARG A 243 40.84 25.33 0.91
CA ARG A 243 40.27 24.92 -0.38
C ARG A 243 38.87 25.50 -0.56
N GLU A 244 38.03 25.49 0.46
CA GLU A 244 36.68 26.04 0.38
C GLU A 244 36.67 27.56 0.21
N ARG A 245 37.57 28.29 0.93
CA ARG A 245 37.74 29.74 0.72
C ARG A 245 38.18 30.07 -0.69
N LEU A 246 39.10 29.30 -1.26
CA LEU A 246 39.58 29.51 -2.64
C LEU A 246 38.53 29.12 -3.68
N LYS A 247 37.70 28.11 -3.42
CA LYS A 247 36.53 27.75 -4.24
C LYS A 247 35.57 28.95 -4.33
N ALA A 248 35.19 29.51 -3.21
CA ALA A 248 34.35 30.71 -3.18
C ALA A 248 34.95 31.88 -3.93
N LYS A 249 36.27 32.09 -3.82
CA LYS A 249 36.99 33.13 -4.58
C LYS A 249 36.97 32.89 -6.09
N VAL A 250 37.17 31.64 -6.54
CA VAL A 250 37.11 31.29 -7.97
C VAL A 250 35.72 31.56 -8.52
N LEU A 251 34.69 31.11 -7.82
CA LEU A 251 33.28 31.29 -8.25
C LEU A 251 32.88 32.77 -8.27
N LYS A 252 33.44 33.60 -7.37
CA LYS A 252 33.19 35.04 -7.37
C LYS A 252 33.88 35.78 -8.54
N LEU A 253 34.99 35.26 -9.03
CA LEU A 253 35.76 35.84 -10.17
C LEU A 253 35.26 35.28 -11.53
N ALA A 254 34.54 34.16 -11.50
CA ALA A 254 33.97 33.56 -12.69
C ALA A 254 32.77 34.39 -13.21
N PRO A 255 32.56 34.44 -14.52
CA PRO A 255 31.33 35.00 -15.07
C PRO A 255 30.12 34.17 -14.62
N ASP A 256 28.95 34.80 -14.62
CA ASP A 256 27.72 34.08 -14.34
C ASP A 256 27.52 32.91 -15.31
N LYS A 257 27.21 31.75 -14.76
CA LYS A 257 26.85 30.60 -15.58
C LYS A 257 25.43 30.78 -16.10
N PRO A 258 25.19 30.64 -17.42
CA PRO A 258 23.84 30.74 -17.94
C PRO A 258 22.90 29.79 -17.18
N PRO A 259 21.75 30.28 -16.72
CA PRO A 259 20.77 29.42 -16.04
C PRO A 259 20.22 28.39 -17.02
N LEU A 260 19.84 27.22 -16.50
CA LEU A 260 19.08 26.28 -17.29
C LEU A 260 17.60 26.68 -17.34
N PRO A 261 16.93 26.47 -18.48
CA PRO A 261 15.50 26.63 -18.51
C PRO A 261 14.87 25.77 -17.45
N ALA A 262 13.87 26.27 -16.74
CA ALA A 262 13.13 25.49 -15.78
C ALA A 262 12.44 24.30 -16.47
N PRO A 263 12.48 23.10 -15.89
CA PRO A 263 11.69 21.99 -16.40
C PRO A 263 10.20 22.34 -16.33
N PRO A 264 9.35 21.72 -17.18
CA PRO A 264 7.90 21.91 -17.11
C PRO A 264 7.36 21.65 -15.70
N TRP A 265 6.21 22.24 -15.38
CA TRP A 265 5.53 22.01 -14.12
C TRP A 265 5.22 20.54 -13.91
N ASN A 266 5.55 20.01 -12.74
CA ASN A 266 5.17 18.66 -12.32
C ASN A 266 3.93 18.74 -11.41
N PHE A 267 2.75 18.54 -11.98
CA PHE A 267 1.48 18.58 -11.25
C PHE A 267 1.28 17.39 -10.29
N GLY A 268 2.13 16.35 -10.38
CA GLY A 268 2.22 15.28 -9.38
C GLY A 268 2.96 15.70 -8.11
N SER A 269 3.84 16.72 -8.18
CA SER A 269 4.66 17.18 -7.06
C SER A 269 3.84 17.99 -6.06
N PRO A 270 3.73 17.57 -4.77
CA PRO A 270 3.04 18.35 -3.75
C PRO A 270 3.62 19.75 -3.58
N GLN A 271 4.94 19.90 -3.65
CA GLN A 271 5.62 21.17 -3.48
C GLN A 271 5.32 22.15 -4.62
N GLN A 272 5.39 21.68 -5.89
CA GLN A 272 5.11 22.54 -7.03
C GLN A 272 3.62 22.93 -7.12
N VAL A 273 2.72 22.02 -6.72
CA VAL A 273 1.30 22.34 -6.63
C VAL A 273 1.03 23.33 -5.49
N ALA A 274 1.72 23.24 -4.36
CA ALA A 274 1.58 24.25 -3.30
C ALA A 274 2.10 25.63 -3.78
N GLU A 275 3.20 25.70 -4.53
CA GLU A 275 3.71 26.91 -5.17
C GLU A 275 2.69 27.52 -6.15
N LEU A 276 2.10 26.70 -7.03
CA LEU A 276 1.03 27.15 -7.92
C LEU A 276 -0.19 27.64 -7.15
N SER A 277 -0.57 26.93 -6.09
CA SER A 277 -1.71 27.31 -5.24
C SER A 277 -1.50 28.67 -4.60
N GLU A 278 -0.27 29.01 -4.16
CA GLU A 278 0.06 30.33 -3.64
C GLU A 278 -0.13 31.41 -4.70
N LYS A 279 0.34 31.17 -5.93
CA LYS A 279 0.17 32.10 -7.04
C LYS A 279 -1.29 32.31 -7.44
N ILE A 280 -2.12 31.25 -7.36
CA ILE A 280 -3.56 31.28 -7.73
C ILE A 280 -4.42 31.85 -6.60
N LEU A 281 -4.20 31.42 -5.36
CA LEU A 281 -5.04 31.74 -4.21
C LEU A 281 -4.55 32.92 -3.36
N GLY A 282 -3.27 33.34 -3.55
CA GLY A 282 -2.60 34.32 -2.72
C GLY A 282 -2.06 33.82 -1.38
N PHE A 283 -2.10 32.50 -1.14
CA PHE A 283 -1.55 31.88 0.06
C PHE A 283 -1.10 30.43 -0.21
N TRP A 284 -0.10 29.99 0.55
CA TRP A 284 0.52 28.67 0.45
C TRP A 284 -0.37 27.57 1.07
N LEU A 285 -0.61 26.48 0.33
CA LEU A 285 -1.27 25.29 0.86
C LEU A 285 -0.25 24.38 1.55
N ARG A 286 -0.44 24.14 2.84
CA ARG A 286 0.41 23.21 3.62
C ARG A 286 0.28 21.76 3.16
N ASN A 287 -0.81 21.41 2.54
CA ASN A 287 -1.12 20.08 2.05
C ASN A 287 -1.89 20.19 0.73
N THR A 288 -1.50 19.37 -0.24
CA THR A 288 -2.12 19.32 -1.57
C THR A 288 -2.77 17.97 -1.85
N ASN A 289 -3.25 17.29 -0.80
CA ASN A 289 -4.07 16.08 -0.96
C ASN A 289 -5.46 16.41 -1.54
N GLU A 290 -6.14 15.39 -2.02
CA GLU A 290 -7.46 15.49 -2.62
C GLU A 290 -8.44 16.29 -1.74
N THR A 291 -8.55 15.94 -0.46
CA THR A 291 -9.47 16.57 0.50
C THR A 291 -9.23 18.08 0.67
N THR A 292 -7.94 18.49 0.63
CA THR A 292 -7.60 19.91 0.71
C THR A 292 -7.95 20.63 -0.59
N LEU A 293 -7.58 20.05 -1.73
CA LEU A 293 -7.79 20.68 -3.05
C LEU A 293 -9.28 20.82 -3.41
N LEU A 294 -10.11 19.85 -3.02
CA LEU A 294 -11.56 19.88 -3.22
C LEU A 294 -12.23 21.14 -2.66
N ARG A 295 -11.69 21.76 -1.60
CA ARG A 295 -12.21 23.00 -1.01
C ARG A 295 -12.02 24.22 -1.91
N TYR A 296 -11.20 24.11 -2.95
CA TYR A 296 -10.82 25.22 -3.82
C TYR A 296 -11.28 25.04 -5.27
N VAL A 297 -12.00 23.96 -5.57
CA VAL A 297 -12.49 23.66 -6.93
C VAL A 297 -13.35 24.81 -7.47
N GLU A 298 -14.23 25.38 -6.64
CA GLU A 298 -15.09 26.52 -7.04
C GLU A 298 -14.31 27.85 -7.18
N ARG A 299 -13.10 27.92 -6.64
CA ARG A 299 -12.30 29.16 -6.69
C ARG A 299 -11.47 29.29 -7.95
N HIS A 300 -11.06 28.17 -8.57
CA HIS A 300 -10.27 28.20 -9.79
C HIS A 300 -10.32 26.85 -10.52
N PRO A 301 -10.53 26.81 -11.85
CA PRO A 301 -10.65 25.58 -12.65
C PRO A 301 -9.43 24.65 -12.55
N PHE A 302 -8.25 25.19 -12.27
CA PHE A 302 -7.03 24.42 -12.05
C PHE A 302 -7.21 23.24 -11.08
N PHE A 303 -7.91 23.46 -9.97
CA PHE A 303 -8.03 22.44 -8.92
C PHE A 303 -8.88 21.25 -9.37
N GLU A 304 -9.93 21.48 -10.15
CA GLU A 304 -10.73 20.40 -10.73
C GLU A 304 -9.91 19.59 -11.75
N THR A 305 -9.26 20.27 -12.70
CA THR A 305 -8.41 19.65 -13.72
C THR A 305 -7.25 18.90 -13.07
N LEU A 306 -6.62 19.46 -12.04
CA LEU A 306 -5.56 18.82 -11.28
C LEU A 306 -6.00 17.52 -10.58
N LEU A 307 -7.15 17.54 -9.94
CA LEU A 307 -7.72 16.37 -9.28
C LEU A 307 -7.98 15.24 -10.27
N LYS A 308 -8.62 15.57 -11.40
CA LYS A 308 -8.87 14.62 -12.49
C LYS A 308 -7.54 14.08 -13.08
N TYR A 309 -6.57 14.96 -13.34
CA TYR A 309 -5.24 14.56 -13.81
C TYR A 309 -4.57 13.59 -12.84
N ARG A 310 -4.57 13.90 -11.54
CA ARG A 310 -3.94 13.04 -10.52
C ARG A 310 -4.62 11.68 -10.40
N GLU A 311 -5.93 11.64 -10.51
CA GLU A 311 -6.69 10.38 -10.55
C GLU A 311 -6.28 9.54 -11.75
N LEU A 312 -6.28 10.10 -12.96
CA LEU A 312 -5.87 9.39 -14.18
C LEU A 312 -4.38 9.01 -14.14
N ALA A 313 -3.51 9.86 -13.60
CA ALA A 313 -2.09 9.54 -13.43
C ALA A 313 -1.88 8.35 -12.50
N LYS A 314 -2.62 8.28 -11.39
CA LYS A 314 -2.62 7.13 -10.48
C LYS A 314 -3.14 5.87 -11.18
N ARG A 315 -4.24 5.97 -11.93
CA ARG A 315 -4.80 4.85 -12.70
C ARG A 315 -3.81 4.35 -13.75
N ALA A 316 -3.25 5.24 -14.55
CA ALA A 316 -2.28 4.89 -15.59
C ALA A 316 -1.00 4.24 -15.02
N SER A 317 -0.51 4.68 -13.86
CA SER A 317 0.65 4.09 -13.23
C SER A 317 0.36 2.76 -12.52
N SER A 318 -0.80 2.64 -11.87
CA SER A 318 -1.15 1.45 -11.07
C SER A 318 -1.75 0.32 -11.91
N TYR A 319 -2.49 0.66 -12.99
CA TYR A 319 -3.26 -0.29 -13.79
C TYR A 319 -2.91 -0.22 -15.29
N GLY A 320 -1.73 0.31 -15.61
CA GLY A 320 -1.15 0.30 -16.95
C GLY A 320 -0.63 -1.10 -17.33
N PRO A 321 0.08 -1.22 -18.48
CA PRO A 321 0.62 -2.49 -18.95
C PRO A 321 1.53 -3.20 -17.93
N GLU A 322 2.20 -2.45 -17.06
CA GLU A 322 3.06 -3.00 -16.00
C GLU A 322 2.28 -3.82 -14.94
N TRP A 323 0.96 -3.62 -14.82
CA TRP A 323 0.12 -4.38 -13.89
C TRP A 323 0.16 -5.88 -14.18
N PHE A 324 0.29 -6.26 -15.47
CA PHE A 324 0.42 -7.65 -15.90
C PHE A 324 1.86 -8.18 -15.86
N LYS A 325 2.84 -7.33 -15.62
CA LYS A 325 4.25 -7.73 -15.66
C LYS A 325 4.52 -8.83 -14.65
N ASN A 326 5.09 -9.95 -15.14
CA ASN A 326 5.40 -11.14 -14.34
C ASN A 326 4.19 -11.87 -13.72
N ALA A 327 2.96 -11.52 -14.06
CA ALA A 327 1.77 -12.10 -13.45
C ALA A 327 0.77 -12.69 -14.45
N ASN A 328 0.95 -12.39 -15.74
CA ASN A 328 0.06 -12.85 -16.79
C ASN A 328 0.65 -14.08 -17.50
N ASP A 329 -0.15 -15.09 -17.67
CA ASP A 329 0.10 -16.20 -18.56
C ASP A 329 -0.68 -15.97 -19.85
N GLU A 330 0.04 -15.71 -20.95
CA GLU A 330 -0.57 -15.44 -22.25
C GLU A 330 -1.30 -16.66 -22.84
N GLU A 331 -0.90 -17.87 -22.47
CA GLU A 331 -1.54 -19.11 -22.93
C GLU A 331 -2.91 -19.30 -22.28
N THR A 332 -3.04 -19.00 -20.99
CA THR A 332 -4.29 -19.19 -20.24
C THR A 332 -5.19 -17.96 -20.21
N GLY A 333 -4.67 -16.77 -20.53
CA GLY A 333 -5.39 -15.51 -20.38
C GLY A 333 -5.73 -15.17 -18.91
N ARG A 334 -4.92 -15.64 -17.97
CA ARG A 334 -5.15 -15.46 -16.52
C ARG A 334 -4.00 -14.68 -15.88
N VAL A 335 -4.31 -14.03 -14.78
CA VAL A 335 -3.34 -13.46 -13.86
C VAL A 335 -3.31 -14.27 -12.57
N TYR A 336 -2.13 -14.40 -11.98
CA TYR A 336 -1.88 -15.25 -10.81
C TYR A 336 -1.41 -14.41 -9.61
N PRO A 337 -2.32 -13.72 -8.91
CA PRO A 337 -1.96 -12.92 -7.76
C PRO A 337 -1.43 -13.76 -6.60
N ASN A 338 -0.46 -13.22 -5.87
CA ASN A 338 -0.02 -13.82 -4.62
C ASN A 338 -0.94 -13.37 -3.49
N TRP A 339 -1.74 -14.30 -2.97
CA TRP A 339 -2.62 -14.09 -1.83
C TRP A 339 -1.89 -14.40 -0.53
N HIS A 340 -1.96 -13.52 0.44
CA HIS A 340 -1.32 -13.68 1.74
C HIS A 340 -2.36 -13.64 2.84
N GLN A 341 -2.57 -14.77 3.52
CA GLN A 341 -3.36 -14.85 4.74
C GLN A 341 -2.65 -14.08 5.85
N ILE A 342 -3.40 -13.43 6.73
CA ILE A 342 -2.84 -12.57 7.79
C ILE A 342 -1.79 -11.59 7.21
N GLY A 343 -2.14 -10.97 6.09
CA GLY A 343 -1.22 -10.13 5.32
C GLY A 343 -1.17 -8.66 5.76
N THR A 344 -1.93 -8.28 6.78
CA THR A 344 -2.01 -6.94 7.34
C THR A 344 -1.97 -6.99 8.86
N SER A 345 -1.70 -5.85 9.51
CA SER A 345 -1.73 -5.74 10.98
C SER A 345 -3.10 -6.06 11.61
N THR A 346 -4.17 -6.02 10.81
CA THR A 346 -5.53 -6.36 11.26
C THR A 346 -5.93 -7.80 10.96
N GLY A 347 -5.01 -8.64 10.49
CA GLY A 347 -5.27 -10.04 10.12
C GLY A 347 -5.97 -10.24 8.77
N ARG A 348 -6.26 -9.17 8.00
CA ARG A 348 -6.89 -9.30 6.68
C ARG A 348 -5.95 -9.93 5.67
N PHE A 349 -6.52 -10.53 4.63
CA PHE A 349 -5.75 -10.90 3.45
C PHE A 349 -5.07 -9.69 2.82
N SER A 350 -3.86 -9.89 2.31
CA SER A 350 -3.25 -8.97 1.34
C SER A 350 -2.97 -9.69 0.03
N CYS A 351 -2.71 -8.91 -1.00
CA CYS A 351 -2.48 -9.43 -2.34
C CYS A 351 -1.35 -8.63 -3.02
N SER A 352 -0.46 -9.35 -3.71
CA SER A 352 0.66 -8.74 -4.43
C SER A 352 0.93 -9.46 -5.76
N SER A 353 1.59 -8.77 -6.68
CA SER A 353 2.14 -9.30 -7.93
C SER A 353 1.14 -10.08 -8.83
N PRO A 354 0.03 -9.45 -9.27
CA PRO A 354 -0.40 -8.09 -9.04
C PRO A 354 -1.34 -7.96 -7.84
N ASN A 355 -1.52 -6.73 -7.31
CA ASN A 355 -2.51 -6.50 -6.27
C ASN A 355 -3.93 -6.44 -6.88
N ALA A 356 -4.66 -7.55 -6.79
CA ALA A 356 -6.02 -7.67 -7.30
C ALA A 356 -7.10 -7.13 -6.34
N GLN A 357 -6.76 -6.85 -5.07
CA GLN A 357 -7.72 -6.32 -4.09
C GLN A 357 -8.00 -4.81 -4.25
N ASN A 358 -7.08 -4.08 -4.89
CA ASN A 358 -7.18 -2.62 -5.04
C ASN A 358 -7.73 -2.19 -6.40
N ILE A 359 -8.31 -3.11 -7.18
CA ILE A 359 -8.90 -2.78 -8.48
C ILE A 359 -10.05 -1.80 -8.28
N PRO A 360 -10.04 -0.63 -8.99
CA PRO A 360 -11.06 0.38 -8.83
C PRO A 360 -12.47 -0.17 -9.03
N SER A 361 -13.40 0.28 -8.19
CA SER A 361 -14.83 -0.04 -8.35
C SER A 361 -15.51 0.82 -9.40
N ASP A 362 -14.95 1.99 -9.66
CA ASP A 362 -15.33 2.91 -10.69
C ASP A 362 -14.59 2.63 -12.00
N GLY A 363 -15.26 2.87 -13.12
CA GLY A 363 -14.75 2.51 -14.44
C GLY A 363 -14.87 1.00 -14.74
N PRO A 364 -14.36 0.56 -15.90
CA PRO A 364 -14.62 -0.78 -16.42
C PRO A 364 -13.64 -1.87 -15.95
N TYR A 365 -12.63 -1.57 -15.10
CA TYR A 365 -11.58 -2.54 -14.75
C TYR A 365 -12.13 -3.86 -14.22
N ARG A 366 -13.16 -3.82 -13.37
CA ARG A 366 -13.76 -5.05 -12.81
C ARG A 366 -14.52 -5.86 -13.87
N SER A 367 -15.07 -5.21 -14.89
CA SER A 367 -15.78 -5.89 -15.98
C SER A 367 -14.86 -6.63 -16.96
N PHE A 368 -13.55 -6.38 -16.88
CA PHE A 368 -12.57 -7.13 -17.67
C PHE A 368 -12.26 -8.52 -17.09
N PHE A 369 -12.64 -8.77 -15.83
CA PHE A 369 -12.62 -10.12 -15.30
C PHE A 369 -13.87 -10.86 -15.78
N LYS A 370 -13.67 -11.85 -16.65
CA LYS A 370 -14.77 -12.59 -17.28
C LYS A 370 -14.66 -14.05 -16.94
N ALA A 371 -15.77 -14.65 -16.50
CA ALA A 371 -15.81 -16.08 -16.30
C ALA A 371 -15.59 -16.80 -17.64
N PRO A 372 -14.86 -17.92 -17.67
CA PRO A 372 -14.73 -18.77 -18.86
C PRO A 372 -16.09 -19.23 -19.36
N GLU A 373 -16.15 -19.66 -20.63
CA GLU A 373 -17.38 -20.20 -21.22
C GLU A 373 -17.95 -21.34 -20.37
N GLY A 374 -19.25 -21.32 -20.18
CA GLY A 374 -19.96 -22.31 -19.33
C GLY A 374 -19.81 -22.10 -17.83
N ARG A 375 -19.16 -21.03 -17.37
CA ARG A 375 -19.02 -20.66 -15.95
C ARG A 375 -19.56 -19.26 -15.70
N THR A 376 -19.79 -18.95 -14.42
CA THR A 376 -20.15 -17.62 -13.96
C THR A 376 -19.37 -17.25 -12.71
N PHE A 377 -19.14 -15.97 -12.48
CA PHE A 377 -18.71 -15.50 -11.17
C PHE A 377 -19.87 -15.51 -10.19
N VAL A 378 -19.60 -15.95 -8.98
CA VAL A 378 -20.50 -15.82 -7.84
C VAL A 378 -19.85 -14.86 -6.86
N ASP A 379 -20.52 -13.74 -6.62
CA ASP A 379 -20.09 -12.73 -5.64
C ASP A 379 -20.88 -12.90 -4.36
N MET A 380 -20.19 -13.09 -3.24
CA MET A 380 -20.79 -13.27 -1.93
C MET A 380 -20.10 -12.34 -0.93
N ASP A 381 -20.87 -11.46 -0.31
CA ASP A 381 -20.39 -10.54 0.71
C ASP A 381 -21.28 -10.61 1.96
N TYR A 382 -20.68 -10.46 3.12
CA TYR A 382 -21.41 -10.33 4.37
C TYR A 382 -22.00 -8.93 4.50
N SER A 383 -23.33 -8.84 4.53
CA SER A 383 -24.00 -7.56 4.71
C SER A 383 -23.59 -6.89 6.03
N GLN A 384 -22.90 -5.75 5.93
CA GLN A 384 -22.56 -4.86 7.05
C GLN A 384 -21.80 -5.57 8.20
N ILE A 385 -20.93 -6.51 7.87
CA ILE A 385 -20.26 -7.39 8.84
C ILE A 385 -19.52 -6.60 9.93
N GLU A 386 -18.87 -5.50 9.58
CA GLU A 386 -18.11 -4.69 10.54
C GLU A 386 -19.02 -4.08 11.61
N VAL A 387 -20.19 -3.58 11.22
CA VAL A 387 -21.18 -3.02 12.16
C VAL A 387 -21.78 -4.13 13.03
N ARG A 388 -22.07 -5.30 12.45
CA ARG A 388 -22.60 -6.46 13.20
C ARG A 388 -21.62 -6.95 14.26
N VAL A 389 -20.34 -7.10 13.88
CA VAL A 389 -19.28 -7.53 14.80
C VAL A 389 -19.08 -6.49 15.91
N TYR A 390 -19.09 -5.21 15.56
CA TYR A 390 -18.93 -4.12 16.51
C TYR A 390 -20.10 -4.05 17.50
N ALA A 391 -21.33 -4.15 17.00
CA ALA A 391 -22.53 -4.23 17.84
C ALA A 391 -22.47 -5.41 18.83
N LYS A 392 -21.99 -6.58 18.35
CA LYS A 392 -21.85 -7.77 19.19
C LYS A 392 -20.76 -7.64 20.26
N ILE A 393 -19.60 -7.06 19.92
CA ILE A 393 -18.49 -6.86 20.86
C ILE A 393 -18.88 -5.89 21.98
N LEU A 394 -19.62 -4.83 21.64
CA LEU A 394 -20.04 -3.80 22.60
C LEU A 394 -21.41 -4.08 23.23
N GLU A 395 -22.04 -5.18 22.88
CA GLU A 395 -23.39 -5.56 23.34
C GLU A 395 -24.40 -4.41 23.15
N GLU A 396 -24.33 -3.74 21.95
CA GLU A 396 -25.22 -2.64 21.60
C GLU A 396 -26.58 -3.18 21.15
N GLU A 397 -27.50 -3.30 22.10
CA GLU A 397 -28.81 -3.94 21.88
C GLU A 397 -29.59 -3.28 20.74
N ALA A 398 -29.61 -1.95 20.65
CA ALA A 398 -30.35 -1.23 19.63
C ALA A 398 -29.87 -1.55 18.19
N LEU A 399 -28.56 -1.81 17.99
CA LEU A 399 -28.06 -2.30 16.70
C LEU A 399 -28.33 -3.78 16.49
N LEU A 400 -28.24 -4.59 17.54
CA LEU A 400 -28.50 -6.03 17.46
C LEU A 400 -29.95 -6.30 17.08
N GLU A 401 -30.92 -5.55 17.63
CA GLU A 401 -32.34 -5.62 17.25
C GLU A 401 -32.58 -5.31 15.76
N ILE A 402 -31.92 -4.29 15.22
CA ILE A 402 -32.00 -4.00 13.78
C ILE A 402 -31.56 -5.21 12.96
N PHE A 403 -30.52 -5.90 13.40
CA PHE A 403 -29.94 -7.06 12.69
C PHE A 403 -30.72 -8.36 12.86
N GLU A 404 -31.74 -8.43 13.74
CA GLU A 404 -32.69 -9.56 13.80
C GLU A 404 -33.50 -9.67 12.49
N ASN A 405 -33.75 -8.55 11.80
CA ASN A 405 -34.30 -8.56 10.46
C ASN A 405 -33.19 -8.64 9.40
N PRO A 406 -33.03 -9.76 8.68
CA PRO A 406 -31.98 -9.92 7.68
C PRO A 406 -32.03 -8.90 6.51
N SER A 407 -33.23 -8.33 6.28
CA SER A 407 -33.47 -7.35 5.20
C SER A 407 -33.32 -5.89 5.67
N ALA A 408 -33.05 -5.63 6.95
CA ALA A 408 -32.93 -4.29 7.47
C ALA A 408 -31.67 -3.58 6.92
N ASP A 409 -31.84 -2.34 6.55
CA ASP A 409 -30.74 -1.43 6.20
C ASP A 409 -30.38 -0.58 7.41
N VAL A 410 -29.34 -1.02 8.16
CA VAL A 410 -28.90 -0.34 9.37
C VAL A 410 -28.64 1.15 9.18
N TYR A 411 -28.19 1.56 7.98
CA TYR A 411 -27.93 2.96 7.72
C TYR A 411 -29.21 3.77 7.55
N ARG A 412 -30.23 3.18 6.91
CA ARG A 412 -31.55 3.79 6.74
C ARG A 412 -32.29 3.86 8.07
N THR A 413 -32.28 2.77 8.84
CA THR A 413 -32.85 2.74 10.19
C THR A 413 -32.17 3.74 11.12
N THR A 414 -30.83 3.81 11.09
CA THR A 414 -30.07 4.80 11.88
C THR A 414 -30.43 6.23 11.48
N ALA A 415 -30.54 6.52 10.17
CA ALA A 415 -30.96 7.83 9.68
C ALA A 415 -32.37 8.19 10.16
N ALA A 416 -33.34 7.26 10.03
CA ALA A 416 -34.72 7.45 10.49
C ALA A 416 -34.76 7.81 11.99
N ASN A 417 -34.04 7.04 12.82
CA ASN A 417 -33.97 7.28 14.25
C ASN A 417 -33.28 8.62 14.61
N MET A 418 -32.18 8.98 13.91
CA MET A 418 -31.48 10.26 14.13
C MET A 418 -32.33 11.47 13.73
N LEU A 419 -33.13 11.34 12.67
CA LEU A 419 -33.97 12.42 12.15
C LEU A 419 -35.38 12.42 12.77
N ASN A 420 -35.74 11.36 13.49
CA ASN A 420 -37.08 11.12 14.05
C ASN A 420 -38.19 11.13 12.97
N VAL A 421 -37.94 10.37 11.89
CA VAL A 421 -38.86 10.16 10.76
C VAL A 421 -39.04 8.67 10.49
N SER A 422 -39.97 8.29 9.60
CA SER A 422 -40.10 6.90 9.15
C SER A 422 -38.97 6.51 8.16
N GLU A 423 -38.68 5.22 8.00
CA GLU A 423 -37.66 4.76 7.06
C GLU A 423 -38.00 5.11 5.59
N GLU A 424 -39.28 5.20 5.26
CA GLU A 424 -39.76 5.58 3.93
C GLU A 424 -39.48 7.05 3.62
N GLU A 425 -39.43 7.92 4.63
CA GLU A 425 -39.14 9.35 4.50
C GLU A 425 -37.63 9.66 4.40
N VAL A 426 -36.77 8.66 4.70
CA VAL A 426 -35.31 8.82 4.64
C VAL A 426 -34.86 8.91 3.18
N SER A 427 -34.26 10.04 2.81
CA SER A 427 -33.65 10.22 1.49
C SER A 427 -32.35 9.37 1.34
N ASP A 428 -31.93 9.15 0.10
CA ASP A 428 -30.64 8.47 -0.16
C ASP A 428 -29.44 9.30 0.35
N GLU A 429 -29.58 10.62 0.39
CA GLU A 429 -28.58 11.51 0.96
C GLU A 429 -28.47 11.31 2.47
N ASP A 430 -29.59 11.27 3.20
CA ASP A 430 -29.62 11.04 4.65
C ASP A 430 -29.10 9.67 5.01
N ARG A 431 -29.46 8.65 4.22
CA ARG A 431 -28.90 7.30 4.36
C ARG A 431 -27.37 7.30 4.19
N ASN A 432 -26.85 8.03 3.21
CA ASN A 432 -25.41 8.15 2.98
C ASN A 432 -24.72 8.97 4.08
N LYS A 433 -25.38 10.00 4.64
CA LYS A 433 -24.90 10.71 5.83
C LYS A 433 -24.80 9.76 7.02
N ALA A 434 -25.85 8.99 7.30
CA ALA A 434 -25.85 8.00 8.37
C ALA A 434 -24.75 6.93 8.16
N LYS A 435 -24.57 6.45 6.92
CA LYS A 435 -23.49 5.50 6.58
C LYS A 435 -22.11 6.09 6.85
N ALA A 436 -21.89 7.35 6.50
CA ALA A 436 -20.63 8.05 6.78
C ALA A 436 -20.38 8.17 8.29
N ILE A 437 -21.42 8.45 9.08
CA ILE A 437 -21.35 8.57 10.54
C ILE A 437 -21.06 7.23 11.17
N VAL A 438 -21.87 6.21 10.88
CA VAL A 438 -21.71 4.86 11.45
C VAL A 438 -20.31 4.33 11.22
N LEU A 439 -19.87 4.30 9.96
CA LEU A 439 -18.54 3.78 9.61
C LEU A 439 -17.42 4.71 10.08
N GLY A 440 -17.57 6.03 9.94
CA GLY A 440 -16.59 6.99 10.41
C GLY A 440 -16.35 6.88 11.92
N LEU A 441 -17.42 6.75 12.69
CA LEU A 441 -17.31 6.60 14.14
C LEU A 441 -16.77 5.22 14.53
N LEU A 442 -17.11 4.17 13.81
CA LEU A 442 -16.55 2.84 14.01
C LEU A 442 -15.01 2.84 13.84
N TYR A 443 -14.50 3.66 12.90
CA TYR A 443 -13.05 3.86 12.71
C TYR A 443 -12.45 4.98 13.57
N GLY A 444 -13.19 5.52 14.54
CA GLY A 444 -12.68 6.51 15.50
C GLY A 444 -12.52 7.93 14.94
N LEU A 445 -13.23 8.29 13.85
CA LEU A 445 -13.23 9.65 13.34
C LEU A 445 -13.89 10.61 14.33
N SER A 446 -13.39 11.85 14.38
CA SER A 446 -14.00 12.96 15.11
C SER A 446 -14.84 13.84 14.18
N ALA A 447 -15.58 14.79 14.76
CA ALA A 447 -16.37 15.79 14.01
C ALA A 447 -15.51 16.59 13.01
N ILE A 448 -14.22 16.79 13.27
CA ILE A 448 -13.30 17.46 12.36
C ILE A 448 -12.99 16.61 11.13
N GLY A 449 -12.87 15.29 11.30
CA GLY A 449 -12.52 14.36 10.22
C GLY A 449 -13.71 13.86 9.40
N LEU A 450 -14.90 13.84 10.03
CA LEU A 450 -16.11 13.28 9.43
C LEU A 450 -16.56 13.99 8.13
N PRO A 451 -16.58 15.33 8.00
CA PRO A 451 -16.94 16.00 6.78
C PRO A 451 -16.11 15.58 5.56
N ALA A 452 -14.79 15.53 5.75
CA ALA A 452 -13.88 15.09 4.69
C ALA A 452 -14.07 13.62 4.30
N TYR A 453 -14.32 12.76 5.28
CA TYR A 453 -14.61 11.34 5.07
C TYR A 453 -15.93 11.12 4.34
N ALA A 454 -17.00 11.82 4.73
CA ALA A 454 -18.32 11.76 4.14
C ALA A 454 -18.29 12.20 2.65
N PHE A 455 -17.64 13.33 2.38
CA PHE A 455 -17.49 13.81 1.02
C PHE A 455 -16.69 12.85 0.13
N LYS A 456 -15.53 12.40 0.64
CA LYS A 456 -14.64 11.51 -0.11
C LYS A 456 -15.30 10.19 -0.49
N ASN A 457 -15.97 9.53 0.47
CA ASN A 457 -16.44 8.16 0.30
C ASN A 457 -17.90 8.07 -0.20
N TYR A 458 -18.72 9.08 0.09
CA TYR A 458 -20.17 9.05 -0.19
C TYR A 458 -20.67 10.25 -0.98
N ARG A 459 -19.78 11.23 -1.31
CA ARG A 459 -20.11 12.48 -2.00
C ARG A 459 -21.18 13.31 -1.29
N VAL A 460 -21.24 13.19 0.04
CA VAL A 460 -22.18 13.90 0.90
C VAL A 460 -21.45 15.04 1.60
N VAL A 461 -22.05 16.23 1.57
CA VAL A 461 -21.54 17.42 2.25
C VAL A 461 -22.13 17.48 3.66
N ILE A 462 -21.27 17.55 4.65
CA ILE A 462 -21.62 17.72 6.06
C ILE A 462 -20.76 18.86 6.61
N THR A 463 -21.34 19.85 7.27
CA THR A 463 -20.55 20.89 7.95
C THR A 463 -19.97 20.36 9.25
N PRO A 464 -18.91 20.98 9.81
CA PRO A 464 -18.38 20.58 11.13
C PRO A 464 -19.43 20.66 12.25
N GLU A 465 -20.30 21.67 12.22
CA GLU A 465 -21.38 21.85 13.19
C GLU A 465 -22.45 20.76 13.05
N GLU A 466 -22.84 20.44 11.81
CA GLU A 466 -23.77 19.34 11.51
C GLU A 466 -23.15 18.00 11.93
N ALA A 467 -21.83 17.81 11.73
CA ALA A 467 -21.14 16.62 12.16
C ALA A 467 -21.15 16.44 13.67
N GLU A 468 -20.98 17.51 14.47
CA GLU A 468 -21.10 17.46 15.93
C GLU A 468 -22.52 17.04 16.35
N ASP A 469 -23.56 17.64 15.79
CA ASP A 469 -24.96 17.31 16.10
C ASP A 469 -25.31 15.86 15.76
N LEU A 470 -24.88 15.38 14.58
CA LEU A 470 -25.12 14.01 14.15
C LEU A 470 -24.39 12.98 14.99
N ILE A 471 -23.16 13.27 15.43
CA ILE A 471 -22.38 12.42 16.34
C ILE A 471 -23.06 12.34 17.70
N ASP A 472 -23.56 13.47 18.23
CA ASP A 472 -24.25 13.47 19.52
C ASP A 472 -25.54 12.64 19.47
N ARG A 473 -26.37 12.78 18.43
CA ARG A 473 -27.57 11.95 18.21
C ARG A 473 -27.23 10.47 18.04
N PHE A 474 -26.15 10.15 17.32
CA PHE A 474 -25.68 8.77 17.16
C PHE A 474 -25.33 8.14 18.51
N PHE A 475 -24.64 8.87 19.38
CA PHE A 475 -24.28 8.35 20.70
C PHE A 475 -25.44 8.30 21.70
N GLU A 476 -26.50 9.08 21.46
CA GLU A 476 -27.77 8.95 22.19
C GLU A 476 -28.50 7.67 21.80
N LEU A 477 -28.48 7.30 20.52
CA LEU A 477 -29.07 6.06 20.00
C LEU A 477 -28.28 4.81 20.41
N TYR A 478 -26.94 4.93 20.46
CA TYR A 478 -26.03 3.80 20.67
C TYR A 478 -25.08 4.06 21.86
N PRO A 479 -25.59 4.00 23.11
CA PRO A 479 -24.84 4.37 24.29
C PRO A 479 -23.64 3.50 24.61
N ASN A 480 -23.66 2.19 24.26
CA ASN A 480 -22.55 1.30 24.50
C ASN A 480 -21.38 1.63 23.56
N ILE A 481 -21.67 2.07 22.34
CA ILE A 481 -20.64 2.58 21.42
C ILE A 481 -19.99 3.87 21.97
N ALA A 482 -20.78 4.74 22.62
CA ALA A 482 -20.27 5.94 23.22
C ALA A 482 -19.29 5.67 24.37
N GLN A 483 -19.37 4.51 25.00
CA GLN A 483 -18.56 4.08 26.14
C GLN A 483 -17.35 3.22 25.77
N ASP A 484 -17.13 2.93 24.47
CA ASP A 484 -16.01 2.11 24.01
C ASP A 484 -14.66 2.69 24.52
N PRO A 485 -13.93 1.96 25.39
CA PRO A 485 -12.67 2.44 25.97
C PRO A 485 -11.56 2.66 24.91
N LYS A 486 -11.64 2.01 23.74
CA LYS A 486 -10.68 2.18 22.65
C LYS A 486 -10.80 3.54 21.96
N ARG A 487 -11.91 4.24 22.14
CA ARG A 487 -12.13 5.57 21.56
C ARG A 487 -11.31 6.68 22.22
N GLY A 488 -10.75 6.43 23.43
CA GLY A 488 -10.11 7.45 24.22
C GLY A 488 -11.08 8.59 24.58
N ASP A 489 -10.68 9.46 25.50
CA ASP A 489 -11.49 10.60 25.96
C ASP A 489 -11.53 11.74 24.91
N LYS A 490 -12.01 11.44 23.70
CA LYS A 490 -12.21 12.44 22.63
C LYS A 490 -13.58 13.11 22.70
N ARG A 491 -14.35 12.85 23.76
CA ARG A 491 -15.62 13.56 24.01
C ARG A 491 -15.33 15.00 24.46
N PRO A 492 -16.03 16.01 23.90
CA PRO A 492 -16.01 17.34 24.49
C PRO A 492 -16.47 17.24 25.96
N ASP A 493 -15.72 17.86 26.87
CA ASP A 493 -16.03 17.94 28.29
C ASP A 493 -17.52 18.26 28.52
N PRO A 494 -18.27 17.45 29.29
CA PRO A 494 -19.67 17.74 29.63
C PRO A 494 -19.92 19.16 30.16
N GLY A 495 -18.93 19.76 30.76
CA GLY A 495 -18.95 21.15 31.22
C GLY A 495 -18.89 22.19 30.08
N GLN A 496 -18.23 21.87 28.98
CA GLN A 496 -18.24 22.72 27.78
C GLN A 496 -19.56 22.62 27.04
N ARG A 497 -20.24 21.45 27.02
CA ARG A 497 -21.57 21.25 26.46
C ARG A 497 -22.61 22.16 27.14
N ARG A 498 -22.67 22.22 28.44
CA ARG A 498 -23.59 23.14 29.18
C ARG A 498 -23.36 24.59 28.88
N ARG A 499 -22.12 25.03 28.74
CA ARG A 499 -21.79 26.45 28.41
C ARG A 499 -22.17 26.80 26.96
N ARG A 500 -22.03 25.87 26.01
CA ARG A 500 -22.44 26.09 24.59
C ARG A 500 -23.95 26.07 24.41
N SER A 501 -24.68 25.18 25.10
CA SER A 501 -26.14 25.13 25.08
C SER A 501 -26.76 26.42 25.67
N GLN A 502 -26.19 26.98 26.75
CA GLN A 502 -26.64 28.25 27.31
C GLN A 502 -26.31 29.47 26.44
N ALA A 503 -25.26 29.41 25.61
CA ALA A 503 -24.90 30.48 24.67
C ALA A 503 -25.72 30.45 23.36
N ARG A 504 -26.49 29.39 23.12
CA ARG A 504 -27.39 29.29 21.93
C ARG A 504 -28.84 29.72 22.23
N HIS A 505 -29.17 29.95 23.51
CA HIS A 505 -30.53 30.32 23.99
C HIS A 505 -30.54 31.65 24.72
N GLY A 506 -29.47 32.40 24.73
CA GLY A 506 -29.38 33.81 25.13
C GLY A 506 -28.96 34.68 23.95
#